data_0d13b48d16ab629a236413679b1582af
#
_entry.id   0d13b48d16ab629a236413679b1582af
#
_cell.length_a   1.000
_cell.length_b   1.000
_cell.length_c   1.000
_cell.angle_alpha   90.00
_cell.angle_beta   90.00
_cell.angle_gamma   90.00
#
_symmetry.space_group_name_H-M   'P 1'
#
loop_
_entity.id
_entity.type
_entity.pdbx_description
1 polymer ?
#
loop_
_entity_poly.entity_id
_entity_poly.type
_entity_poly.pdbx_seq_one_letter_code
_entity_poly.pdbx_strand_id
1 'polypeptide(L)'
;MLCGCVNDPVDRTVTPAVEAECGFAEIQVISFADLSAGKIVGALDSQHLRDFFDVRHLLANDGITLELRSAFIAYMISHNRPMAAVLDRRLKNLAEESARGFVGMTVETVDVAEREKAHTDLVAAVIGDMQQDHRRFLVSVQKGQPTGALALGC
;
A
#
# COMPACT_ATOMS: atom_id res chain seq x y z
N MET A 1 5.31 -11.38 10.08
CA MET A 1 4.09 -11.23 9.28
C MET A 1 2.95 -10.87 10.22
N LEU A 2 2.40 -9.66 10.14
CA LEU A 2 1.21 -9.29 10.92
C LEU A 2 0.06 -10.19 10.48
N CYS A 3 -0.44 -11.02 11.37
CA CYS A 3 -1.69 -11.74 11.19
C CYS A 3 -2.83 -10.86 11.74
N GLY A 4 -3.20 -9.82 11.03
CA GLY A 4 -4.30 -8.94 11.45
C GLY A 4 -4.28 -7.61 10.71
N CYS A 5 -5.39 -6.90 10.80
CA CYS A 5 -5.53 -5.53 10.32
C CYS A 5 -5.06 -4.55 11.40
N VAL A 6 -4.59 -3.39 10.98
CA VAL A 6 -4.22 -2.27 11.87
C VAL A 6 -5.47 -1.55 12.34
N ASN A 7 -6.44 -1.43 11.44
CA ASN A 7 -7.75 -0.82 11.70
C ASN A 7 -8.82 -1.90 11.76
N ASP A 8 -9.92 -1.60 12.44
CA ASP A 8 -11.05 -2.54 12.52
C ASP A 8 -11.66 -2.81 11.15
N PRO A 9 -12.05 -4.07 10.87
CA PRO A 9 -12.77 -4.42 9.66
C PRO A 9 -14.11 -3.69 9.61
N VAL A 10 -14.59 -3.42 8.40
CA VAL A 10 -15.86 -2.74 8.14
C VAL A 10 -16.86 -3.72 7.55
N ASP A 11 -18.06 -3.77 8.11
CA ASP A 11 -19.15 -4.55 7.53
C ASP A 11 -19.65 -3.89 6.24
N ARG A 12 -19.72 -4.66 5.17
CA ARG A 12 -20.18 -4.21 3.86
C ARG A 12 -21.27 -5.12 3.33
N THR A 13 -22.36 -4.52 2.92
CA THR A 13 -23.44 -5.20 2.20
C THR A 13 -23.15 -5.23 0.69
N VAL A 14 -23.71 -6.20 0.01
CA VAL A 14 -23.70 -6.24 -1.45
C VAL A 14 -24.43 -5.04 -2.04
N THR A 15 -24.08 -4.68 -3.26
CA THR A 15 -24.77 -3.59 -3.96
C THR A 15 -26.22 -4.00 -4.30
N PRO A 16 -27.16 -3.03 -4.44
CA PRO A 16 -28.55 -3.35 -4.80
C PRO A 16 -28.67 -4.18 -6.09
N ALA A 17 -27.80 -3.99 -7.05
CA ALA A 17 -27.80 -4.78 -8.28
C ALA A 17 -27.46 -6.25 -8.03
N VAL A 18 -26.48 -6.52 -7.19
CA VAL A 18 -26.10 -7.89 -6.82
C VAL A 18 -27.14 -8.52 -5.91
N GLU A 19 -27.73 -7.75 -4.98
CA GLU A 19 -28.80 -8.23 -4.11
C GLU A 19 -30.03 -8.69 -4.90
N ALA A 20 -30.38 -7.96 -5.95
CA ALA A 20 -31.51 -8.29 -6.82
C ALA A 20 -31.34 -9.62 -7.56
N GLU A 21 -30.09 -9.99 -7.90
CA GLU A 21 -29.79 -11.24 -8.63
C GLU A 21 -29.42 -12.40 -7.72
N CYS A 22 -28.67 -12.13 -6.65
CA CYS A 22 -28.05 -13.16 -5.82
C CYS A 22 -28.57 -13.19 -4.38
N GLY A 23 -29.40 -12.23 -3.97
CA GLY A 23 -29.87 -12.08 -2.61
C GLY A 23 -28.94 -11.23 -1.72
N PHE A 24 -29.43 -10.94 -0.51
CA PHE A 24 -28.69 -10.13 0.46
C PHE A 24 -27.48 -10.89 1.03
N ALA A 25 -26.35 -10.22 1.11
CA ALA A 25 -25.18 -10.70 1.84
C ALA A 25 -24.45 -9.53 2.50
N GLU A 26 -23.89 -9.79 3.67
CA GLU A 26 -23.04 -8.87 4.42
C GLU A 26 -21.75 -9.58 4.80
N ILE A 27 -20.62 -8.95 4.59
CA ILE A 27 -19.30 -9.50 4.89
C ILE A 27 -18.41 -8.45 5.55
N GLN A 28 -17.53 -8.92 6.42
CA GLN A 28 -16.47 -8.09 6.94
C GLN A 28 -15.36 -7.92 5.91
N VAL A 29 -15.01 -6.67 5.60
CA VAL A 29 -13.89 -6.33 4.72
C VAL A 29 -12.85 -5.54 5.50
N ILE A 30 -11.59 -5.71 5.13
CA ILE A 30 -10.52 -4.90 5.72
C ILE A 30 -10.74 -3.43 5.39
N SER A 31 -10.25 -2.55 6.26
CA SER A 31 -10.36 -1.10 6.04
C SER A 31 -9.64 -0.69 4.73
N PHE A 32 -10.08 0.40 4.14
CA PHE A 32 -9.43 0.95 2.95
C PHE A 32 -7.97 1.32 3.23
N ALA A 33 -7.68 1.80 4.44
CA ALA A 33 -6.33 2.13 4.86
C ALA A 33 -5.42 0.90 4.92
N ASP A 34 -5.90 -0.21 5.49
CA ASP A 34 -5.15 -1.47 5.54
C ASP A 34 -4.93 -2.08 4.15
N LEU A 35 -5.98 -2.11 3.33
CA LEU A 35 -5.89 -2.60 1.96
C LEU A 35 -4.85 -1.81 1.16
N SER A 36 -4.95 -0.49 1.23
CA SER A 36 -4.06 0.40 0.48
C SER A 36 -2.63 0.37 1.02
N ALA A 37 -2.44 0.30 2.35
CA ALA A 37 -1.13 0.15 2.96
C ALA A 37 -0.43 -1.15 2.51
N GLY A 38 -1.16 -2.27 2.48
CA GLY A 38 -0.66 -3.54 1.97
C GLY A 38 -0.25 -3.47 0.50
N LYS A 39 -1.04 -2.81 -0.34
CA LYS A 39 -0.72 -2.57 -1.76
C LYS A 39 0.51 -1.69 -1.94
N ILE A 40 0.67 -0.62 -1.15
CA ILE A 40 1.85 0.24 -1.17
C ILE A 40 3.11 -0.56 -0.83
N VAL A 41 3.08 -1.33 0.26
CA VAL A 41 4.23 -2.18 0.64
C VAL A 41 4.52 -3.22 -0.44
N GLY A 42 3.49 -3.84 -1.03
CA GLY A 42 3.62 -4.75 -2.15
C GLY A 42 4.27 -4.09 -3.38
N ALA A 43 3.82 -2.90 -3.77
CA ALA A 43 4.40 -2.14 -4.88
C ALA A 43 5.88 -1.81 -4.65
N LEU A 44 6.26 -1.43 -3.44
CA LEU A 44 7.64 -1.12 -3.09
C LEU A 44 8.53 -2.37 -3.02
N ASP A 45 8.04 -3.48 -2.49
CA ASP A 45 8.83 -4.70 -2.31
C ASP A 45 8.82 -5.63 -3.54
N SER A 46 7.66 -6.07 -3.98
CA SER A 46 7.52 -7.01 -5.11
C SER A 46 7.70 -6.33 -6.46
N GLN A 47 7.32 -5.05 -6.56
CA GLN A 47 7.38 -4.21 -7.74
C GLN A 47 6.57 -4.76 -8.93
N HIS A 48 5.47 -5.48 -8.66
CA HIS A 48 4.58 -5.93 -9.71
C HIS A 48 3.84 -4.74 -10.36
N LEU A 49 3.69 -4.79 -11.67
CA LEU A 49 3.03 -3.74 -12.47
C LEU A 49 1.62 -3.43 -11.98
N ARG A 50 0.86 -4.47 -11.59
CA ARG A 50 -0.50 -4.31 -11.07
C ARG A 50 -0.54 -3.47 -9.80
N ASP A 51 0.41 -3.67 -8.88
CA ASP A 51 0.45 -2.93 -7.63
C ASP A 51 0.75 -1.45 -7.88
N PHE A 52 1.61 -1.13 -8.86
CA PHE A 52 1.84 0.26 -9.27
C PHE A 52 0.63 0.91 -9.91
N PHE A 53 -0.15 0.16 -10.70
CA PHE A 53 -1.39 0.66 -11.28
C PHE A 53 -2.40 1.04 -10.19
N ASP A 54 -2.61 0.16 -9.20
CA ASP A 54 -3.48 0.40 -8.06
C ASP A 54 -3.01 1.62 -7.24
N VAL A 55 -1.71 1.73 -7.00
CA VAL A 55 -1.11 2.85 -6.26
C VAL A 55 -1.23 4.16 -7.03
N ARG A 56 -1.06 4.17 -8.36
CA ARG A 56 -1.29 5.37 -9.18
C ARG A 56 -2.71 5.88 -9.04
N HIS A 57 -3.69 4.98 -9.08
CA HIS A 57 -5.10 5.32 -8.85
C HIS A 57 -5.34 5.87 -7.45
N LEU A 58 -4.77 5.24 -6.42
CA LEU A 58 -4.84 5.71 -5.05
C LEU A 58 -4.32 7.15 -4.90
N LEU A 59 -3.12 7.42 -5.43
CA LEU A 59 -2.50 8.75 -5.35
C LEU A 59 -3.30 9.81 -6.11
N ALA A 60 -3.91 9.45 -7.23
CA ALA A 60 -4.69 10.38 -8.05
C ALA A 60 -6.05 10.74 -7.44
N ASN A 61 -6.70 9.83 -6.72
CA ASN A 61 -8.06 9.99 -6.24
C ASN A 61 -8.15 10.25 -4.73
N ASP A 62 -7.42 9.51 -3.92
CA ASP A 62 -7.58 9.48 -2.46
C ASP A 62 -6.39 10.13 -1.73
N GLY A 63 -5.20 10.07 -2.32
CA GLY A 63 -3.97 10.52 -1.68
C GLY A 63 -3.57 9.66 -0.47
N ILE A 64 -2.59 10.15 0.31
CA ILE A 64 -2.10 9.46 1.52
C ILE A 64 -2.68 10.13 2.76
N THR A 65 -3.75 9.58 3.29
CA THR A 65 -4.36 10.04 4.55
C THR A 65 -3.47 9.70 5.77
N LEU A 66 -3.74 10.30 6.92
CA LEU A 66 -3.03 9.98 8.18
C LEU A 66 -3.26 8.53 8.59
N GLU A 67 -4.49 8.03 8.45
CA GLU A 67 -4.87 6.66 8.77
C GLU A 67 -4.11 5.66 7.88
N LEU A 68 -4.11 5.89 6.57
CA LEU A 68 -3.37 5.07 5.63
C LEU A 68 -1.87 5.09 5.92
N ARG A 69 -1.31 6.26 6.26
CA ARG A 69 0.10 6.40 6.61
C ARG A 69 0.45 5.62 7.88
N SER A 70 -0.41 5.65 8.88
CA SER A 70 -0.24 4.87 10.13
C SER A 70 -0.27 3.37 9.85
N ALA A 71 -1.22 2.90 9.04
CA ALA A 71 -1.29 1.52 8.58
C ALA A 71 -0.03 1.13 7.78
N PHE A 72 0.40 1.97 6.84
CA PHE A 72 1.63 1.75 6.08
C PHE A 72 2.86 1.59 6.98
N ILE A 73 3.03 2.45 7.98
CA ILE A 73 4.14 2.35 8.94
C ILE A 73 4.08 1.02 9.69
N ALA A 74 2.90 0.60 10.16
CA ALA A 74 2.72 -0.66 10.86
C ALA A 74 3.08 -1.87 9.95
N TYR A 75 2.64 -1.86 8.69
CA TYR A 75 3.00 -2.90 7.73
C TYR A 75 4.49 -2.92 7.41
N MET A 76 5.13 -1.73 7.28
CA MET A 76 6.56 -1.62 7.03
C MET A 76 7.42 -2.14 8.16
N ILE A 77 7.09 -1.86 9.42
CA ILE A 77 7.85 -2.39 10.58
C ILE A 77 7.67 -3.90 10.77
N SER A 78 6.56 -4.43 10.27
CA SER A 78 6.25 -5.87 10.33
C SER A 78 6.79 -6.65 9.11
N HIS A 79 7.37 -5.93 8.16
CA HIS A 79 7.91 -6.54 6.96
C HIS A 79 9.23 -7.30 7.26
N ASN A 80 9.47 -8.38 6.52
CA ASN A 80 10.66 -9.23 6.73
C ASN A 80 11.98 -8.59 6.28
N ARG A 81 11.91 -7.47 5.54
CA ARG A 81 13.09 -6.74 5.06
C ARG A 81 13.25 -5.43 5.81
N PRO A 82 14.50 -4.94 5.96
CA PRO A 82 14.73 -3.60 6.50
C PRO A 82 14.00 -2.54 5.68
N MET A 83 13.36 -1.58 6.34
CA MET A 83 12.61 -0.51 5.68
C MET A 83 13.41 0.23 4.61
N ALA A 84 14.68 0.55 4.92
CA ALA A 84 15.58 1.20 3.96
C ALA A 84 15.76 0.37 2.67
N ALA A 85 15.83 -0.95 2.79
CA ALA A 85 15.97 -1.83 1.64
C ALA A 85 14.70 -1.92 0.78
N VAL A 86 13.52 -1.68 1.37
CA VAL A 86 12.24 -1.64 0.65
C VAL A 86 12.08 -0.29 -0.04
N LEU A 87 12.40 0.80 0.65
CA LEU A 87 12.21 2.18 0.16
C LEU A 87 13.25 2.59 -0.90
N ASP A 88 14.51 2.12 -0.77
CA ASP A 88 15.62 2.44 -1.69
C ASP A 88 15.85 1.36 -2.76
N ARG A 89 14.86 0.52 -2.98
CA ARG A 89 14.98 -0.58 -3.92
C ARG A 89 14.99 -0.07 -5.36
N ARG A 90 16.07 -0.39 -6.09
CA ARG A 90 16.12 -0.13 -7.53
C ARG A 90 15.02 -0.90 -8.25
N LEU A 91 14.38 -0.24 -9.20
CA LEU A 91 13.33 -0.86 -10.01
C LEU A 91 13.92 -2.04 -10.81
N LYS A 92 13.22 -3.15 -10.78
CA LYS A 92 13.56 -4.33 -11.59
C LYS A 92 13.41 -4.02 -13.07
N ASN A 93 14.25 -4.61 -13.90
CA ASN A 93 14.09 -4.51 -15.35
C ASN A 93 12.84 -5.27 -15.79
N LEU A 94 11.87 -4.53 -16.29
CA LEU A 94 10.50 -5.03 -16.56
C LEU A 94 10.27 -5.56 -17.95
N ALA A 95 11.22 -5.40 -18.86
CA ALA A 95 11.00 -5.90 -20.21
C ALA A 95 10.60 -7.39 -20.24
N GLU A 96 11.10 -8.16 -19.27
CA GLU A 96 10.78 -9.59 -19.13
C GLU A 96 9.46 -9.86 -18.37
N GLU A 97 9.09 -9.04 -17.38
CA GLU A 97 7.86 -9.24 -16.60
C GLU A 97 6.61 -8.73 -17.34
N SER A 98 6.73 -7.63 -18.09
CA SER A 98 5.65 -7.09 -18.92
C SER A 98 5.20 -8.09 -19.99
N ALA A 99 6.16 -8.80 -20.59
CA ALA A 99 5.85 -9.80 -21.62
C ALA A 99 5.17 -11.06 -21.07
N ARG A 100 5.31 -11.35 -19.76
CA ARG A 100 4.87 -12.62 -19.17
C ARG A 100 3.51 -12.59 -18.45
N GLY A 101 3.00 -11.46 -18.05
CA GLY A 101 1.83 -11.49 -17.17
C GLY A 101 0.87 -10.31 -17.21
N PHE A 102 1.17 -9.24 -17.91
CA PHE A 102 0.34 -8.04 -17.87
C PHE A 102 -0.36 -7.72 -19.20
N VAL A 103 0.09 -8.33 -20.27
CA VAL A 103 -0.52 -8.16 -21.61
C VAL A 103 -1.94 -8.72 -21.58
N GLY A 104 -2.93 -7.86 -21.80
CA GLY A 104 -4.35 -8.21 -21.81
C GLY A 104 -5.08 -8.04 -20.49
N MET A 105 -4.40 -7.64 -19.40
CA MET A 105 -5.06 -7.35 -18.11
C MET A 105 -5.52 -5.90 -17.96
N THR A 106 -5.01 -4.98 -18.77
CA THR A 106 -5.42 -3.58 -18.80
C THR A 106 -5.68 -3.12 -20.23
N VAL A 107 -6.59 -2.18 -20.39
CA VAL A 107 -6.88 -1.52 -21.67
C VAL A 107 -5.73 -0.57 -22.05
N GLU A 108 -5.02 -0.04 -21.05
CA GLU A 108 -3.88 0.86 -21.24
C GLU A 108 -2.56 0.14 -21.00
N THR A 109 -1.61 0.30 -21.91
CA THR A 109 -0.23 -0.16 -21.73
C THR A 109 0.51 0.83 -20.83
N VAL A 110 1.03 0.35 -19.69
CA VAL A 110 1.85 1.19 -18.79
C VAL A 110 3.30 1.17 -19.30
N ASP A 111 3.81 2.36 -19.64
CA ASP A 111 5.21 2.54 -20.03
C ASP A 111 6.16 2.43 -18.83
N VAL A 112 7.40 2.02 -19.10
CA VAL A 112 8.48 1.93 -18.08
C VAL A 112 8.71 3.27 -17.39
N ALA A 113 8.71 4.38 -18.17
CA ALA A 113 8.87 5.72 -17.63
C ALA A 113 7.73 6.15 -16.70
N GLU A 114 6.50 5.78 -17.00
CA GLU A 114 5.34 6.04 -16.13
C GLU A 114 5.46 5.29 -14.81
N ARG A 115 6.01 4.09 -14.81
CA ARG A 115 6.22 3.31 -13.59
C ARG A 115 7.34 3.88 -12.72
N GLU A 116 8.46 4.28 -13.31
CA GLU A 116 9.54 4.95 -12.59
C GLU A 116 9.05 6.23 -11.92
N LYS A 117 8.23 6.98 -12.64
CA LYS A 117 7.55 8.16 -12.10
C LYS A 117 6.61 7.79 -10.96
N ALA A 118 5.75 6.79 -11.14
CA ALA A 118 4.80 6.34 -10.11
C ALA A 118 5.53 5.84 -8.84
N HIS A 119 6.64 5.14 -8.98
CA HIS A 119 7.46 4.73 -7.84
C HIS A 119 8.05 5.94 -7.10
N THR A 120 8.62 6.89 -7.83
CA THR A 120 9.19 8.10 -7.25
C THR A 120 8.12 8.94 -6.55
N ASP A 121 6.98 9.14 -7.19
CA ASP A 121 5.85 9.87 -6.65
C ASP A 121 5.29 9.17 -5.40
N LEU A 122 5.23 7.84 -5.39
CA LEU A 122 4.79 7.06 -4.24
C LEU A 122 5.73 7.24 -3.05
N VAL A 123 7.03 7.06 -3.24
CA VAL A 123 8.02 7.24 -2.17
C VAL A 123 7.96 8.68 -1.64
N ALA A 124 7.86 9.67 -2.51
CA ALA A 124 7.71 11.07 -2.12
C ALA A 124 6.44 11.31 -1.32
N ALA A 125 5.29 10.78 -1.74
CA ALA A 125 4.01 10.94 -1.05
C ALA A 125 3.98 10.27 0.32
N VAL A 126 4.59 9.08 0.44
CA VAL A 126 4.60 8.34 1.70
C VAL A 126 5.55 8.94 2.71
N ILE A 127 6.74 9.40 2.27
CA ILE A 127 7.80 9.90 3.14
C ILE A 127 7.74 11.42 3.29
N GLY A 128 7.37 12.14 2.22
CA GLY A 128 7.45 13.61 2.16
C GLY A 128 6.68 14.28 3.28
N ASP A 129 5.42 13.94 3.45
CA ASP A 129 4.52 14.51 4.46
C ASP A 129 4.52 13.73 5.79
N MET A 130 5.51 12.86 6.00
CA MET A 130 5.61 12.08 7.22
C MET A 130 5.90 12.98 8.41
N GLN A 131 5.04 12.94 9.43
CA GLN A 131 5.19 13.70 10.66
C GLN A 131 6.49 13.35 11.40
N GLN A 132 7.03 14.32 12.14
CA GLN A 132 8.30 14.15 12.86
C GLN A 132 8.25 12.98 13.86
N ASP A 133 7.11 12.75 14.48
CA ASP A 133 6.94 11.67 15.46
C ASP A 133 6.95 10.29 14.78
N HIS A 134 6.36 10.16 13.59
CA HIS A 134 6.46 8.95 12.79
C HIS A 134 7.92 8.66 12.38
N ARG A 135 8.67 9.69 11.97
CA ARG A 135 10.09 9.54 11.63
C ARG A 135 10.94 9.10 12.83
N ARG A 136 10.71 9.72 13.99
CA ARG A 136 11.38 9.34 15.24
C ARG A 136 11.05 7.90 15.64
N PHE A 137 9.78 7.53 15.54
CA PHE A 137 9.32 6.18 15.83
C PHE A 137 10.03 5.15 14.93
N LEU A 138 10.03 5.35 13.60
CA LEU A 138 10.69 4.46 12.64
C LEU A 138 12.20 4.30 12.93
N VAL A 139 12.88 5.41 13.23
CA VAL A 139 14.30 5.37 13.61
C VAL A 139 14.52 4.57 14.90
N SER A 140 13.64 4.70 15.88
CA SER A 140 13.72 3.97 17.15
C SER A 140 13.49 2.47 16.96
N VAL A 141 12.55 2.09 16.10
CA VAL A 141 12.31 0.68 15.72
C VAL A 141 13.54 0.08 15.03
N GLN A 142 14.14 0.84 14.10
CA GLN A 142 15.33 0.38 13.38
C GLN A 142 16.55 0.19 14.31
N LYS A 143 16.61 0.95 15.41
CA LYS A 143 17.64 0.79 16.46
C LYS A 143 17.34 -0.35 17.44
N GLY A 144 16.22 -1.05 17.28
CA GLY A 144 15.77 -2.10 18.22
C GLY A 144 15.28 -1.58 19.57
N GLN A 145 15.01 -0.29 19.68
CA GLN A 145 14.53 0.38 20.90
C GLN A 145 13.33 1.26 20.57
N PRO A 146 12.16 0.64 20.27
CA PRO A 146 10.98 1.41 19.90
C PRO A 146 10.57 2.37 21.02
N THR A 147 10.56 3.66 20.72
CA THR A 147 10.15 4.73 21.63
C THR A 147 8.97 5.50 21.04
N GLY A 148 7.94 5.73 21.84
CA GLY A 148 6.71 6.36 21.39
C GLY A 148 5.66 5.34 20.94
N ALA A 149 4.40 5.75 20.93
CA ALA A 149 3.30 4.99 20.35
C ALA A 149 3.10 5.50 18.92
N LEU A 150 2.97 4.58 17.95
CA LEU A 150 2.31 4.91 16.71
C LEU A 150 0.87 5.25 17.12
N ALA A 151 0.42 6.47 16.90
CA ALA A 151 -0.99 6.81 17.05
C ALA A 151 -1.75 6.08 15.94
N LEU A 152 -2.01 4.81 16.20
CA LEU A 152 -3.00 4.04 15.44
C LEU A 152 -4.32 4.64 15.93
N GLY A 153 -5.02 5.37 15.05
CA GLY A 153 -6.30 5.97 15.39
C GLY A 153 -7.23 4.88 15.92
N CYS A 154 -7.48 4.90 17.21
CA CYS A 154 -8.58 4.22 17.86
C CYS A 154 -9.75 5.19 17.92
#